data_a724b93654df699793cc52c76930eca5
#
_entry.id   a724b93654df699793cc52c76930eca5
#
_cell.length_a   1.000
_cell.length_b   1.000
_cell.length_c   1.000
_cell.angle_alpha   90.00
_cell.angle_beta   90.00
_cell.angle_gamma   90.00
#
_symmetry.space_group_name_H-M   'P 1'
#
loop_
_entity.id
_entity.type
_entity.pdbx_description
1 polymer ?
#
loop_
_entity_poly.entity_id
_entity_poly.type
_entity_poly.pdbx_seq_one_letter_code
_entity_poly.pdbx_strand_id
1 'polypeptide(L)'
;MKYIFLLIACVFALSGNAQKFNKKVRTLKVKKRIEYKERASGTIVDAATGSPLNGVRVAVPGLSTAMTDESGKFSIRIPSYEVELLVSSPGYQQKRIPLRGEKEVTVRLYDETHKSLFEDVLTPLGDMAGSQTTTALTQLNGDNSLSPATSPEALLQGTVPGLNTLFRSGMENAGANMFMGGFNSIYTNNQPLLIIDGMVVENLSAGISLIDGYLSTPMSTIDVKDIERITVLKDAATLYGVKGSNGAIVIETKRAKDAETRITAQITTGMNLKPSSIPMLDAVQSKRYLMDVYQSRGYSAGDIQKLPFINDTKPEQHSWGYEGNADYYRYNKNTDWQDQLFVQGFKQNYSIGVMGGDDVALYALSLGYLQNEGLVKGTDFSRFSARINTDINFSPKFTVQTNMNFVYGRRT
;
A
#
# COMPACT_ATOMS: atom_id res chain seq x y z
N MET A 1 5.95 7.13 -24.38
CA MET A 1 5.75 8.58 -24.53
C MET A 1 4.44 8.98 -25.20
N LYS A 2 3.97 8.36 -26.30
CA LYS A 2 2.68 8.71 -26.96
C LYS A 2 1.45 8.60 -26.05
N TYR A 3 1.40 7.67 -25.11
CA TYR A 3 0.23 7.46 -24.23
C TYR A 3 0.17 8.43 -23.04
N ILE A 4 1.29 9.00 -22.62
CA ILE A 4 1.34 10.02 -21.57
C ILE A 4 0.72 11.33 -22.05
N PHE A 5 0.97 11.70 -23.33
CA PHE A 5 0.33 12.86 -23.94
C PHE A 5 -1.20 12.71 -24.09
N LEU A 6 -1.68 11.50 -24.35
CA LEU A 6 -3.10 11.24 -24.45
C LEU A 6 -3.82 11.36 -23.10
N LEU A 7 -3.16 10.96 -22.02
CA LEU A 7 -3.71 11.04 -20.66
C LEU A 7 -3.75 12.48 -20.16
N ILE A 8 -2.71 13.27 -20.46
CA ILE A 8 -2.68 14.72 -20.17
C ILE A 8 -3.77 15.44 -20.99
N ALA A 9 -3.98 15.07 -22.25
CA ALA A 9 -5.04 15.64 -23.07
C ALA A 9 -6.44 15.28 -22.55
N CYS A 10 -6.67 14.09 -22.02
CA CYS A 10 -7.93 13.72 -21.35
C CYS A 10 -8.19 14.53 -20.08
N VAL A 11 -7.15 14.80 -19.26
CA VAL A 11 -7.28 15.63 -18.06
C VAL A 11 -7.62 17.08 -18.44
N PHE A 12 -7.03 17.64 -19.51
CA PHE A 12 -7.39 18.96 -20.02
C PHE A 12 -8.77 19.02 -20.67
N ALA A 13 -9.22 17.95 -21.32
CA ALA A 13 -10.58 17.89 -21.88
C ALA A 13 -11.66 17.81 -20.78
N LEU A 14 -11.36 17.15 -19.65
CA LEU A 14 -12.23 17.14 -18.47
C LEU A 14 -12.31 18.52 -17.81
N SER A 15 -11.20 19.29 -17.77
CA SER A 15 -11.21 20.65 -17.21
C SER A 15 -12.03 21.64 -18.04
N GLY A 16 -12.01 21.53 -19.38
CA GLY A 16 -12.84 22.34 -20.28
C GLY A 16 -14.35 22.06 -20.13
N ASN A 17 -14.72 20.82 -19.85
CA ASN A 17 -16.10 20.46 -19.58
C ASN A 17 -16.55 20.78 -18.16
N ALA A 18 -15.64 20.81 -17.19
CA ALA A 18 -15.93 21.21 -15.81
C ALA A 18 -16.39 22.67 -15.72
N GLN A 19 -15.83 23.57 -16.54
CA GLN A 19 -16.29 24.94 -16.59
C GLN A 19 -17.72 25.07 -17.16
N LYS A 20 -18.08 24.26 -18.14
CA LYS A 20 -19.46 24.22 -18.68
C LYS A 20 -20.44 23.56 -17.69
N PHE A 21 -19.99 22.53 -16.97
CA PHE A 21 -20.79 21.87 -15.95
C PHE A 21 -21.02 22.78 -14.74
N ASN A 22 -19.99 23.52 -14.31
CA ASN A 22 -20.09 24.50 -13.24
C ASN A 22 -21.05 25.66 -13.56
N LYS A 23 -21.14 26.06 -14.84
CA LYS A 23 -22.10 27.07 -15.30
C LYS A 23 -23.56 26.54 -15.29
N LYS A 24 -23.76 25.24 -15.55
CA LYS A 24 -25.06 24.58 -15.53
C LYS A 24 -25.52 24.24 -14.11
N VAL A 25 -24.61 23.89 -13.24
CA VAL A 25 -24.86 23.64 -11.79
C VAL A 25 -25.15 24.95 -11.05
N ARG A 26 -24.55 26.07 -11.45
CA ARG A 26 -24.91 27.41 -10.90
C ARG A 26 -26.33 27.84 -11.21
N THR A 27 -26.93 27.35 -12.32
CA THR A 27 -28.33 27.63 -12.67
C THR A 27 -29.34 26.71 -11.98
N LEU A 28 -28.89 25.60 -11.41
CA LEU A 28 -29.67 24.68 -10.57
C LEU A 28 -29.63 25.02 -9.09
N LYS A 29 -29.12 26.19 -8.68
CA LYS A 29 -29.32 26.71 -7.33
C LYS A 29 -30.81 26.94 -7.09
N VAL A 30 -31.52 25.87 -6.76
CA VAL A 30 -32.74 25.94 -6.00
C VAL A 30 -32.35 26.54 -4.65
N LYS A 31 -32.47 27.86 -4.57
CA LYS A 31 -32.40 28.61 -3.34
C LYS A 31 -33.56 28.21 -2.43
N LYS A 32 -33.48 27.08 -1.75
CA LYS A 32 -34.04 27.00 -0.43
C LYS A 32 -32.96 27.59 0.48
N ARG A 33 -33.05 28.86 0.75
CA ARG A 33 -32.34 29.55 1.80
C ARG A 33 -32.75 28.85 3.09
N ILE A 34 -31.94 27.90 3.56
CA ILE A 34 -32.09 27.36 4.92
C ILE A 34 -31.78 28.56 5.81
N GLU A 35 -32.77 29.10 6.46
CA GLU A 35 -32.58 30.17 7.45
C GLU A 35 -31.89 29.53 8.64
N TYR A 36 -30.59 29.77 8.77
CA TYR A 36 -29.81 29.38 9.94
C TYR A 36 -30.21 30.28 11.10
N LYS A 37 -31.10 29.79 11.95
CA LYS A 37 -31.61 30.54 13.12
C LYS A 37 -30.69 30.48 14.32
N GLU A 38 -29.83 29.47 14.38
CA GLU A 38 -29.04 29.18 15.55
C GLU A 38 -27.55 29.38 15.27
N ARG A 39 -26.78 29.63 16.34
CA ARG A 39 -25.35 29.78 16.30
C ARG A 39 -24.72 28.90 17.37
N ALA A 40 -23.71 28.13 17.03
CA ALA A 40 -22.80 27.52 17.95
C ALA A 40 -21.52 28.33 18.05
N SER A 41 -21.01 28.49 19.24
CA SER A 41 -19.74 29.15 19.52
C SER A 41 -18.84 28.19 20.30
N GLY A 42 -17.55 28.51 20.35
CA GLY A 42 -16.63 27.70 21.14
C GLY A 42 -15.20 28.20 21.04
N THR A 43 -14.33 27.52 21.75
CA THR A 43 -12.89 27.81 21.77
C THR A 43 -12.11 26.54 21.36
N ILE A 44 -11.12 26.71 20.52
CA ILE A 44 -10.24 25.65 20.09
C ILE A 44 -8.85 25.86 20.63
N VAL A 45 -8.32 24.86 21.34
CA VAL A 45 -7.02 24.95 22.00
C VAL A 45 -6.17 23.74 21.63
N ASP A 46 -4.88 23.90 21.62
CA ASP A 46 -3.91 22.83 21.54
C ASP A 46 -4.04 21.94 22.79
N ALA A 47 -4.13 20.63 22.58
CA ALA A 47 -4.35 19.68 23.67
C ALA A 47 -3.13 19.54 24.60
N ALA A 48 -1.90 19.74 24.07
CA ALA A 48 -0.66 19.61 24.83
C ALA A 48 -0.31 20.87 25.61
N THR A 49 -0.46 22.04 24.98
CA THR A 49 -0.03 23.32 25.56
C THR A 49 -1.18 24.10 26.20
N GLY A 50 -2.43 23.83 25.83
CA GLY A 50 -3.61 24.60 26.21
C GLY A 50 -3.70 25.97 25.50
N SER A 51 -2.79 26.28 24.59
CA SER A 51 -2.76 27.52 23.85
C SER A 51 -3.91 27.62 22.85
N PRO A 52 -4.53 28.79 22.67
CA PRO A 52 -5.56 28.99 21.67
C PRO A 52 -5.01 28.83 20.26
N LEU A 53 -5.75 28.16 19.37
CA LEU A 53 -5.37 27.94 17.99
C LEU A 53 -6.10 28.88 17.05
N ASN A 54 -5.34 29.72 16.35
CA ASN A 54 -5.83 30.68 15.36
C ASN A 54 -5.93 29.98 13.98
N GLY A 55 -6.91 30.40 13.16
CA GLY A 55 -7.05 29.93 11.78
C GLY A 55 -7.55 28.48 11.64
N VAL A 56 -8.07 27.88 12.70
CA VAL A 56 -8.65 26.53 12.65
C VAL A 56 -10.00 26.61 11.94
N ARG A 57 -10.20 25.72 10.98
CA ARG A 57 -11.45 25.60 10.24
C ARG A 57 -12.45 24.77 11.02
N VAL A 58 -13.63 25.35 11.25
CA VAL A 58 -14.80 24.69 11.84
C VAL A 58 -15.88 24.64 10.78
N ALA A 59 -16.32 23.46 10.38
CA ALA A 59 -17.30 23.30 9.33
C ALA A 59 -18.47 22.40 9.79
N VAL A 60 -19.68 22.72 9.33
CA VAL A 60 -20.78 21.79 9.28
C VAL A 60 -20.85 21.30 7.83
N PRO A 61 -20.54 20.03 7.52
CA PRO A 61 -20.43 19.55 6.16
C PRO A 61 -21.63 19.89 5.29
N GLY A 62 -21.38 20.51 4.13
CA GLY A 62 -22.43 20.92 3.18
C GLY A 62 -23.29 22.14 3.61
N LEU A 63 -22.98 22.81 4.71
CA LEU A 63 -23.82 23.89 5.26
C LEU A 63 -23.08 25.20 5.53
N SER A 64 -22.11 25.21 6.41
CA SER A 64 -21.45 26.45 6.86
C SER A 64 -20.01 26.16 7.33
N THR A 65 -19.17 27.19 7.20
CA THR A 65 -17.79 27.17 7.65
C THR A 65 -17.48 28.44 8.42
N ALA A 66 -16.67 28.33 9.47
CA ALA A 66 -16.11 29.44 10.24
C ALA A 66 -14.63 29.14 10.50
N MET A 67 -13.86 30.20 10.79
CA MET A 67 -12.46 30.08 11.25
C MET A 67 -12.31 30.66 12.64
N THR A 68 -11.37 30.15 13.41
CA THR A 68 -11.05 30.70 14.73
C THR A 68 -10.26 32.01 14.61
N ASP A 69 -10.48 32.88 15.55
CA ASP A 69 -9.72 34.10 15.72
C ASP A 69 -8.40 33.89 16.50
N GLU A 70 -7.65 34.95 16.77
CA GLU A 70 -6.39 34.92 17.54
C GLU A 70 -6.54 34.37 18.97
N SER A 71 -7.73 34.42 19.53
CA SER A 71 -8.06 33.86 20.83
C SER A 71 -8.59 32.44 20.77
N GLY A 72 -8.55 31.81 19.58
CA GLY A 72 -9.05 30.47 19.34
C GLY A 72 -10.56 30.35 19.33
N LYS A 73 -11.31 31.48 19.33
CA LYS A 73 -12.77 31.48 19.37
C LYS A 73 -13.36 31.40 17.97
N PHE A 74 -14.46 30.64 17.84
CA PHE A 74 -15.26 30.57 16.62
C PHE A 74 -16.73 30.80 16.88
N SER A 75 -17.46 31.24 15.85
CA SER A 75 -18.92 31.29 15.84
C SER A 75 -19.44 30.87 14.49
N ILE A 76 -20.20 29.78 14.46
CA ILE A 76 -20.71 29.15 13.24
C ILE A 76 -22.25 29.13 13.25
N ARG A 77 -22.86 29.38 12.10
CA ARG A 77 -24.31 29.27 11.93
C ARG A 77 -24.68 27.81 11.65
N ILE A 78 -25.66 27.29 12.39
CA ILE A 78 -26.09 25.92 12.35
C ILE A 78 -27.62 25.82 12.15
N PRO A 79 -28.11 24.74 11.51
CA PRO A 79 -29.55 24.51 11.39
C PRO A 79 -30.20 24.06 12.68
N SER A 80 -29.48 23.32 13.52
CA SER A 80 -29.91 22.82 14.81
C SER A 80 -28.68 22.42 15.66
N TYR A 81 -28.83 22.22 16.97
CA TYR A 81 -27.76 21.74 17.84
C TYR A 81 -27.55 20.20 17.81
N GLU A 82 -28.22 19.50 16.89
CA GLU A 82 -28.04 18.06 16.65
C GLU A 82 -27.01 17.76 15.53
N VAL A 83 -26.29 18.77 15.06
CA VAL A 83 -25.29 18.61 14.01
C VAL A 83 -23.91 18.27 14.58
N GLU A 84 -23.07 17.71 13.74
CA GLU A 84 -21.66 17.49 14.02
C GLU A 84 -20.81 18.61 13.41
N LEU A 85 -19.89 19.13 14.21
CA LEU A 85 -18.87 20.06 13.77
C LEU A 85 -17.64 19.25 13.33
N LEU A 86 -17.12 19.58 12.17
CA LEU A 86 -15.85 19.10 11.67
C LEU A 86 -14.80 20.16 11.91
N VAL A 87 -13.81 19.86 12.73
CA VAL A 87 -12.72 20.76 13.08
C VAL A 87 -11.43 20.27 12.46
N SER A 88 -10.78 21.08 11.65
CA SER A 88 -9.53 20.75 10.96
C SER A 88 -8.55 21.91 10.97
N SER A 89 -7.26 21.60 11.12
CA SER A 89 -6.16 22.56 11.04
C SER A 89 -4.92 21.84 10.52
N PRO A 90 -4.08 22.46 9.68
CA PRO A 90 -2.82 21.89 9.26
C PRO A 90 -1.93 21.50 10.45
N GLY A 91 -1.37 20.29 10.45
CA GLY A 91 -0.52 19.78 11.53
C GLY A 91 -1.28 19.25 12.76
N TYR A 92 -2.61 19.24 12.74
CA TYR A 92 -3.46 18.71 13.80
C TYR A 92 -4.41 17.64 13.29
N GLN A 93 -4.72 16.68 14.16
CA GLN A 93 -5.69 15.64 13.87
C GLN A 93 -7.09 16.25 13.70
N GLN A 94 -7.75 15.87 12.60
CA GLN A 94 -9.12 16.28 12.36
C GLN A 94 -10.06 15.66 13.40
N LYS A 95 -11.01 16.45 13.93
CA LYS A 95 -11.94 15.99 14.95
C LYS A 95 -13.39 16.26 14.55
N ARG A 96 -14.24 15.27 14.74
CA ARG A 96 -15.71 15.41 14.62
C ARG A 96 -16.31 15.54 16.01
N ILE A 97 -17.17 16.55 16.22
CA ILE A 97 -17.74 16.86 17.52
C ILE A 97 -19.25 16.99 17.37
N PRO A 98 -20.02 16.07 17.91
CA PRO A 98 -21.46 16.21 17.97
C PRO A 98 -21.83 17.25 19.03
N LEU A 99 -22.63 18.25 18.67
CA LEU A 99 -23.04 19.31 19.58
C LEU A 99 -24.00 18.85 20.67
N ARG A 100 -24.79 17.83 20.43
CA ARG A 100 -25.73 17.23 21.42
C ARG A 100 -26.58 18.21 22.21
N GLY A 101 -26.96 19.33 21.58
CA GLY A 101 -27.74 20.38 22.22
C GLY A 101 -26.91 21.50 22.85
N GLU A 102 -25.58 21.41 22.91
CA GLU A 102 -24.71 22.41 23.49
C GLU A 102 -24.54 23.61 22.57
N LYS A 103 -24.57 24.82 23.14
CA LYS A 103 -24.38 26.09 22.42
C LYS A 103 -22.93 26.53 22.36
N GLU A 104 -22.15 26.13 23.34
CA GLU A 104 -20.76 26.45 23.48
C GLU A 104 -19.92 25.20 23.73
N VAL A 105 -18.85 25.03 22.94
CA VAL A 105 -18.02 23.82 22.98
C VAL A 105 -16.54 24.22 23.06
N THR A 106 -15.81 23.60 23.98
CA THR A 106 -14.34 23.70 24.01
C THR A 106 -13.73 22.47 23.35
N VAL A 107 -12.95 22.68 22.28
CA VAL A 107 -12.32 21.65 21.48
C VAL A 107 -10.83 21.62 21.75
N ARG A 108 -10.31 20.45 22.09
CA ARG A 108 -8.86 20.21 22.17
C ARG A 108 -8.42 19.44 20.93
N LEU A 109 -7.51 20.03 20.14
CA LEU A 109 -6.89 19.37 18.99
C LEU A 109 -5.53 18.80 19.40
N TYR A 110 -5.27 17.61 18.94
CA TYR A 110 -3.99 16.94 19.10
C TYR A 110 -3.16 17.09 17.83
N ASP A 111 -1.85 17.25 17.97
CA ASP A 111 -0.88 17.23 16.89
C ASP A 111 -1.02 15.91 16.09
N GLU A 112 -0.76 15.96 14.77
CA GLU A 112 -0.78 14.77 13.90
C GLU A 112 0.18 13.66 14.36
N THR A 113 1.27 14.02 15.06
CA THR A 113 2.25 13.08 15.60
C THR A 113 1.82 12.44 16.93
N HIS A 114 0.78 12.99 17.57
CA HIS A 114 0.30 12.52 18.86
C HIS A 114 -0.36 11.13 18.72
N LYS A 115 0.26 10.13 19.31
CA LYS A 115 -0.34 8.79 19.43
C LYS A 115 -1.14 8.71 20.72
N SER A 116 -2.44 8.89 20.62
CA SER A 116 -3.34 8.70 21.75
C SER A 116 -3.59 7.20 21.97
N LEU A 117 -3.60 6.78 23.25
CA LEU A 117 -4.10 5.46 23.63
C LEU A 117 -5.60 5.28 23.30
N PHE A 118 -6.26 6.38 22.98
CA PHE A 118 -7.70 6.47 22.68
C PHE A 118 -7.96 6.88 21.22
N GLU A 119 -6.97 6.68 20.32
CA GLU A 119 -7.19 6.90 18.88
C GLU A 119 -8.43 6.14 18.42
N ASP A 120 -9.23 6.82 17.59
CA ASP A 120 -10.36 6.17 16.94
C ASP A 120 -9.82 5.08 16.02
N VAL A 121 -10.36 3.90 16.20
CA VAL A 121 -9.99 2.72 15.41
C VAL A 121 -11.02 2.54 14.32
N LEU A 122 -10.54 2.34 13.11
CA LEU A 122 -11.38 1.95 12.01
C LEU A 122 -11.95 0.56 12.28
N THR A 123 -13.25 0.51 12.41
CA THR A 123 -13.99 -0.74 12.39
C THR A 123 -14.92 -0.78 11.19
N PRO A 124 -15.41 -1.95 10.79
CA PRO A 124 -16.42 -2.06 9.73
C PRO A 124 -17.71 -1.29 9.97
N LEU A 125 -17.97 -0.92 11.21
CA LEU A 125 -19.12 -0.12 11.63
C LEU A 125 -18.83 1.39 11.65
N GLY A 126 -17.63 1.80 11.25
CA GLY A 126 -17.14 3.16 11.32
C GLY A 126 -16.04 3.36 12.36
N ASP A 127 -15.64 4.60 12.56
CA ASP A 127 -14.63 4.94 13.57
C ASP A 127 -15.22 4.76 14.98
N MET A 128 -14.53 3.96 15.80
CA MET A 128 -14.85 3.74 17.20
C MET A 128 -13.65 4.11 18.06
N ALA A 129 -13.90 4.69 19.23
CA ALA A 129 -12.83 4.93 20.20
C ALA A 129 -12.15 3.61 20.57
N GLY A 130 -10.82 3.57 20.56
CA GLY A 130 -10.06 2.36 20.87
C GLY A 130 -10.41 1.75 22.22
N SER A 131 -10.84 2.57 23.19
CA SER A 131 -11.34 2.13 24.50
C SER A 131 -12.68 1.37 24.46
N GLN A 132 -13.44 1.49 23.37
CA GLN A 132 -14.73 0.82 23.18
C GLN A 132 -14.60 -0.49 22.41
N THR A 133 -13.43 -0.76 21.84
CA THR A 133 -13.19 -1.99 21.10
C THR A 133 -12.80 -3.12 22.07
N THR A 134 -13.56 -4.21 22.06
CA THR A 134 -13.26 -5.41 22.85
C THR A 134 -12.44 -6.43 22.05
N THR A 135 -12.33 -6.25 20.75
CA THR A 135 -11.61 -7.14 19.84
C THR A 135 -10.13 -6.82 19.82
N ALA A 136 -9.27 -7.83 19.85
CA ALA A 136 -7.84 -7.64 19.66
C ALA A 136 -7.57 -7.17 18.24
N LEU A 137 -7.09 -5.95 18.11
CA LEU A 137 -6.76 -5.32 16.83
C LEU A 137 -5.37 -4.67 16.85
N THR A 138 -4.84 -4.45 15.68
CA THR A 138 -3.63 -3.67 15.46
C THR A 138 -3.89 -2.68 14.35
N GLN A 139 -3.61 -1.41 14.56
CA GLN A 139 -3.74 -0.37 13.55
C GLN A 139 -2.35 0.15 13.18
N LEU A 140 -2.11 0.25 11.88
CA LEU A 140 -0.93 0.90 11.30
C LEU A 140 -1.41 2.15 10.57
N ASN A 141 -0.89 3.30 10.95
CA ASN A 141 -1.20 4.56 10.28
C ASN A 141 -0.32 4.73 9.04
N GLY A 142 -0.88 5.33 8.00
CA GLY A 142 -0.31 5.38 6.66
C GLY A 142 0.81 6.39 6.44
N ASP A 143 1.46 6.91 7.49
CA ASP A 143 2.69 7.70 7.30
C ASP A 143 3.88 6.78 6.97
N ASN A 144 3.74 6.10 5.83
CA ASN A 144 4.72 5.16 5.30
C ASN A 144 5.68 5.85 4.30
N SER A 145 5.84 7.15 4.41
CA SER A 145 6.66 7.94 3.50
C SER A 145 8.10 7.44 3.40
N LEU A 146 8.64 6.92 4.49
CA LEU A 146 10.00 6.38 4.56
C LEU A 146 10.07 4.86 4.40
N SER A 147 8.93 4.16 4.28
CA SER A 147 8.94 2.71 4.14
C SER A 147 9.49 2.28 2.77
N PRO A 148 10.44 1.33 2.73
CA PRO A 148 10.93 0.74 1.49
C PRO A 148 9.93 -0.27 0.89
N ALA A 149 8.84 -0.59 1.61
CA ALA A 149 7.84 -1.55 1.17
C ALA A 149 7.14 -1.08 -0.12
N THR A 150 6.96 -2.00 -1.06
CA THR A 150 6.26 -1.78 -2.33
C THR A 150 4.86 -2.34 -2.36
N SER A 151 4.55 -3.21 -1.40
CA SER A 151 3.24 -3.82 -1.23
C SER A 151 2.76 -3.74 0.21
N PRO A 152 1.44 -3.75 0.46
CA PRO A 152 0.89 -3.77 1.81
C PRO A 152 1.31 -5.01 2.62
N GLU A 153 1.51 -6.17 1.96
CA GLU A 153 1.99 -7.38 2.60
C GLU A 153 3.38 -7.20 3.20
N ALA A 154 4.28 -6.51 2.47
CA ALA A 154 5.63 -6.23 2.95
C ALA A 154 5.61 -5.25 4.14
N LEU A 155 4.62 -4.34 4.19
CA LEU A 155 4.41 -3.43 5.31
C LEU A 155 3.91 -4.18 6.55
N LEU A 156 3.06 -5.18 6.36
CA LEU A 156 2.47 -5.98 7.45
C LEU A 156 3.45 -7.00 8.03
N GLN A 157 4.49 -7.37 7.28
CA GLN A 157 5.46 -8.37 7.73
C GLN A 157 6.23 -7.90 8.98
N GLY A 158 6.08 -8.64 10.06
CA GLY A 158 6.77 -8.37 11.33
C GLY A 158 6.23 -7.17 12.12
N THR A 159 5.20 -6.47 11.63
CA THR A 159 4.64 -5.28 12.29
C THR A 159 3.37 -5.60 13.10
N VAL A 160 2.66 -6.65 12.75
CA VAL A 160 1.39 -7.02 13.38
C VAL A 160 1.55 -8.28 14.24
N PRO A 161 1.41 -8.18 15.57
CA PRO A 161 1.50 -9.34 16.45
C PRO A 161 0.44 -10.38 16.12
N GLY A 162 0.87 -11.65 15.91
CA GLY A 162 -0.01 -12.77 15.60
C GLY A 162 -0.38 -12.93 14.13
N LEU A 163 0.06 -12.02 13.25
CA LEU A 163 -0.03 -12.17 11.80
C LEU A 163 1.29 -12.74 11.27
N ASN A 164 1.25 -13.93 10.72
CA ASN A 164 2.37 -14.53 10.02
C ASN A 164 2.26 -14.20 8.52
N THR A 165 3.22 -13.45 8.01
CA THR A 165 3.30 -13.08 6.58
C THR A 165 4.48 -13.81 5.97
N LEU A 166 4.21 -14.75 5.07
CA LEU A 166 5.21 -15.60 4.45
C LEU A 166 5.34 -15.28 2.96
N PHE A 167 6.44 -14.68 2.59
CA PHE A 167 6.83 -14.53 1.19
C PHE A 167 7.53 -15.80 0.71
N ARG A 168 7.12 -16.32 -0.44
CA ARG A 168 7.77 -17.48 -1.06
C ARG A 168 9.06 -17.13 -1.78
N SER A 169 9.20 -15.89 -2.20
CA SER A 169 10.40 -15.37 -2.88
C SER A 169 10.55 -13.87 -2.64
N GLY A 170 11.72 -13.33 -2.93
CA GLY A 170 11.97 -11.90 -3.02
C GLY A 170 11.50 -11.24 -4.32
N MET A 171 10.79 -11.98 -5.16
CA MET A 171 10.26 -11.46 -6.42
C MET A 171 9.15 -10.43 -6.13
N GLU A 172 9.26 -9.26 -6.72
CA GLU A 172 8.25 -8.22 -6.57
C GLU A 172 6.88 -8.67 -7.10
N ASN A 173 5.85 -8.24 -6.40
CA ASN A 173 4.45 -8.58 -6.72
C ASN A 173 4.12 -10.08 -6.62
N ALA A 174 4.95 -10.87 -5.95
CA ALA A 174 4.70 -12.29 -5.72
C ALA A 174 3.83 -12.51 -4.49
N GLY A 175 3.03 -11.63 -4.02
CA GLY A 175 2.14 -11.78 -2.90
C GLY A 175 2.66 -12.60 -1.72
N ALA A 176 2.08 -12.44 -0.56
CA ALA A 176 2.42 -13.24 0.62
C ALA A 176 1.25 -14.12 1.05
N ASN A 177 1.56 -15.30 1.60
CA ASN A 177 0.59 -16.07 2.35
C ASN A 177 0.52 -15.54 3.77
N MET A 178 -0.66 -15.17 4.20
CA MET A 178 -0.88 -14.59 5.53
C MET A 178 -1.76 -15.52 6.36
N PHE A 179 -1.39 -15.69 7.62
CA PHE A 179 -2.11 -16.53 8.57
C PHE A 179 -2.26 -15.79 9.90
N MET A 180 -3.50 -15.75 10.40
CA MET A 180 -3.81 -15.20 11.70
C MET A 180 -4.03 -16.34 12.70
N GLY A 181 -3.16 -16.44 13.70
CA GLY A 181 -3.28 -17.51 14.72
C GLY A 181 -2.96 -18.93 14.24
N GLY A 182 -2.44 -19.10 13.00
CA GLY A 182 -2.05 -20.41 12.46
C GLY A 182 -3.00 -20.95 11.37
N PHE A 183 -2.88 -22.25 11.10
CA PHE A 183 -3.76 -22.95 10.15
C PHE A 183 -5.03 -23.40 10.85
N ASN A 184 -6.18 -22.92 10.39
CA ASN A 184 -7.49 -23.23 10.99
C ASN A 184 -8.22 -24.35 10.21
N SER A 185 -7.88 -24.56 8.96
CA SER A 185 -8.53 -25.56 8.11
C SER A 185 -7.57 -26.17 7.09
N ILE A 186 -7.77 -27.45 6.81
CA ILE A 186 -7.03 -28.18 5.77
C ILE A 186 -7.70 -28.02 4.39
N TYR A 187 -9.01 -27.79 4.36
CA TYR A 187 -9.82 -27.79 3.14
C TYR A 187 -10.22 -26.40 2.64
N THR A 188 -10.05 -25.37 3.45
CA THR A 188 -10.48 -24.01 3.11
C THR A 188 -9.30 -23.05 3.11
N ASN A 189 -9.51 -21.87 2.53
CA ASN A 189 -8.55 -20.79 2.59
C ASN A 189 -8.31 -20.35 4.05
N ASN A 190 -7.06 -20.30 4.46
CA ASN A 190 -6.64 -19.88 5.80
C ASN A 190 -6.22 -18.40 5.87
N GLN A 191 -6.30 -17.67 4.76
CA GLN A 191 -5.91 -16.27 4.73
C GLN A 191 -6.99 -15.38 5.38
N PRO A 192 -6.58 -14.26 6.02
CA PRO A 192 -7.52 -13.29 6.56
C PRO A 192 -8.36 -12.64 5.45
N LEU A 193 -9.58 -12.24 5.79
CA LEU A 193 -10.46 -11.50 4.89
C LEU A 193 -9.85 -10.15 4.55
N LEU A 194 -9.82 -9.80 3.27
CA LEU A 194 -9.35 -8.51 2.81
C LEU A 194 -10.51 -7.55 2.54
N ILE A 195 -10.43 -6.37 3.12
CA ILE A 195 -11.42 -5.30 2.93
C ILE A 195 -10.67 -4.04 2.50
N ILE A 196 -11.06 -3.47 1.37
CA ILE A 196 -10.44 -2.27 0.82
C ILE A 196 -11.53 -1.21 0.66
N ASP A 197 -11.38 -0.08 1.30
CA ASP A 197 -12.33 1.04 1.28
C ASP A 197 -13.79 0.58 1.53
N GLY A 198 -13.98 -0.33 2.50
CA GLY A 198 -15.27 -0.90 2.88
C GLY A 198 -15.79 -2.05 2.00
N MET A 199 -15.09 -2.38 0.92
CA MET A 199 -15.46 -3.49 0.03
C MET A 199 -14.68 -4.75 0.36
N VAL A 200 -15.39 -5.87 0.53
CA VAL A 200 -14.77 -7.19 0.69
C VAL A 200 -14.16 -7.61 -0.64
N VAL A 201 -12.86 -7.87 -0.62
CA VAL A 201 -12.11 -8.35 -1.77
C VAL A 201 -11.66 -9.77 -1.50
N GLU A 202 -11.96 -10.68 -2.43
CA GLU A 202 -11.47 -12.06 -2.28
C GLU A 202 -9.94 -12.08 -2.43
N ASN A 203 -9.27 -12.54 -1.39
CA ASN A 203 -7.80 -12.70 -1.39
C ASN A 203 -7.38 -13.97 -2.13
N LEU A 204 -8.12 -14.30 -3.18
CA LEU A 204 -7.74 -15.34 -4.11
C LEU A 204 -6.72 -14.79 -5.09
N SER A 205 -5.77 -15.63 -5.43
CA SER A 205 -4.76 -15.31 -6.41
C SER A 205 -5.36 -14.74 -7.70
N ALA A 206 -5.00 -13.52 -8.04
CA ALA A 206 -5.40 -12.91 -9.30
C ALA A 206 -4.52 -13.46 -10.43
N GLY A 207 -5.08 -14.37 -11.21
CA GLY A 207 -4.44 -14.87 -12.42
C GLY A 207 -3.94 -16.30 -12.36
N ILE A 208 -3.51 -16.80 -13.52
CA ILE A 208 -2.91 -18.14 -13.70
C ILE A 208 -1.42 -17.99 -13.47
N SER A 209 -0.87 -18.70 -12.49
CA SER A 209 0.58 -18.79 -12.30
C SER A 209 1.11 -20.05 -13.00
N LEU A 210 2.22 -19.90 -13.73
CA LEU A 210 2.95 -21.03 -14.31
C LEU A 210 3.65 -21.88 -13.23
N ILE A 211 3.88 -21.29 -12.06
CA ILE A 211 4.52 -21.92 -10.92
C ILE A 211 3.56 -21.82 -9.73
N ASP A 212 3.18 -22.96 -9.16
CA ASP A 212 2.28 -22.99 -8.01
C ASP A 212 2.79 -22.14 -6.85
N GLY A 213 1.92 -21.26 -6.38
CA GLY A 213 2.20 -20.39 -5.24
C GLY A 213 2.91 -19.07 -5.55
N TYR A 214 3.25 -18.77 -6.80
CA TYR A 214 3.73 -17.47 -7.26
C TYR A 214 2.58 -16.67 -7.87
N LEU A 215 1.68 -16.22 -7.02
CA LEU A 215 0.46 -15.56 -7.43
C LEU A 215 0.51 -14.09 -7.00
N SER A 216 0.02 -13.20 -7.85
CA SER A 216 -0.24 -11.84 -7.44
C SER A 216 -1.48 -11.80 -6.56
N THR A 217 -1.47 -10.97 -5.51
CA THR A 217 -2.61 -10.75 -4.64
C THR A 217 -3.31 -9.44 -5.00
N PRO A 218 -4.58 -9.25 -4.64
CA PRO A 218 -5.25 -7.97 -4.79
C PRO A 218 -4.54 -6.81 -4.07
N MET A 219 -3.82 -7.08 -2.98
CA MET A 219 -3.01 -6.09 -2.28
C MET A 219 -1.90 -5.50 -3.16
N SER A 220 -1.38 -6.26 -4.12
CA SER A 220 -0.36 -5.77 -5.05
C SER A 220 -0.84 -4.63 -5.96
N THR A 221 -2.15 -4.44 -6.07
CA THR A 221 -2.74 -3.34 -6.83
C THR A 221 -2.80 -2.02 -6.05
N ILE A 222 -2.51 -2.06 -4.74
CA ILE A 222 -2.54 -0.87 -3.89
C ILE A 222 -1.13 -0.34 -3.77
N ASP A 223 -0.93 0.95 -4.05
CA ASP A 223 0.30 1.62 -3.70
C ASP A 223 0.33 1.91 -2.18
N VAL A 224 1.42 1.53 -1.52
CA VAL A 224 1.60 1.77 -0.08
C VAL A 224 1.47 3.26 0.27
N LYS A 225 1.80 4.14 -0.67
CA LYS A 225 1.70 5.60 -0.50
C LYS A 225 0.25 6.11 -0.47
N ASP A 226 -0.67 5.35 -1.08
CA ASP A 226 -2.11 5.67 -1.10
C ASP A 226 -2.84 5.22 0.17
N ILE A 227 -2.19 4.46 1.04
CA ILE A 227 -2.81 3.94 2.25
C ILE A 227 -2.87 5.04 3.31
N GLU A 228 -4.04 5.26 3.87
CA GLU A 228 -4.26 6.12 5.05
C GLU A 228 -4.01 5.32 6.33
N ARG A 229 -4.61 4.13 6.43
CA ARG A 229 -4.43 3.23 7.57
C ARG A 229 -4.75 1.78 7.21
N ILE A 230 -4.14 0.86 7.94
CA ILE A 230 -4.44 -0.57 7.89
C ILE A 230 -4.84 -1.01 9.29
N THR A 231 -6.03 -1.58 9.41
CA THR A 231 -6.50 -2.18 10.66
C THR A 231 -6.57 -3.69 10.50
N VAL A 232 -5.89 -4.40 11.37
CA VAL A 232 -5.92 -5.87 11.40
C VAL A 232 -6.76 -6.32 12.59
N LEU A 233 -7.90 -6.94 12.29
CA LEU A 233 -8.82 -7.49 13.26
C LEU A 233 -8.54 -8.98 13.43
N LYS A 234 -8.13 -9.38 14.63
CA LYS A 234 -7.78 -10.79 14.90
C LYS A 234 -9.01 -11.69 15.00
N ASP A 235 -10.12 -11.15 15.45
CA ASP A 235 -11.42 -11.81 15.47
C ASP A 235 -12.41 -10.95 14.70
N ALA A 236 -12.69 -11.35 13.48
CA ALA A 236 -13.61 -10.66 12.59
C ALA A 236 -14.89 -11.47 12.32
N ALA A 237 -15.02 -12.65 12.92
CA ALA A 237 -16.17 -13.54 12.71
C ALA A 237 -17.49 -12.90 13.20
N THR A 238 -17.44 -12.10 14.24
CA THR A 238 -18.59 -11.37 14.77
C THR A 238 -19.16 -10.34 13.80
N LEU A 239 -18.31 -9.78 12.93
CA LEU A 239 -18.67 -8.72 11.99
C LEU A 239 -18.91 -9.25 10.57
N TYR A 240 -18.16 -10.24 10.14
CA TYR A 240 -18.17 -10.77 8.77
C TYR A 240 -18.60 -12.24 8.68
N GLY A 241 -19.04 -12.83 9.79
CA GLY A 241 -19.46 -14.23 9.85
C GLY A 241 -18.31 -15.17 9.49
N VAL A 242 -18.62 -16.27 8.83
CA VAL A 242 -17.66 -17.33 8.46
C VAL A 242 -16.49 -16.79 7.63
N LYS A 243 -16.70 -15.80 6.76
CA LYS A 243 -15.64 -15.19 5.97
C LYS A 243 -14.56 -14.51 6.82
N GLY A 244 -14.93 -14.03 8.01
CA GLY A 244 -14.03 -13.38 8.96
C GLY A 244 -13.39 -14.32 9.99
N SER A 245 -13.58 -15.63 9.89
CA SER A 245 -13.08 -16.62 10.87
C SER A 245 -11.55 -16.63 11.00
N ASN A 246 -10.84 -16.28 9.95
CA ASN A 246 -9.37 -16.18 9.91
C ASN A 246 -8.88 -14.76 10.20
N GLY A 247 -9.71 -13.90 10.82
CA GLY A 247 -9.42 -12.48 10.97
C GLY A 247 -9.71 -11.66 9.72
N ALA A 248 -9.51 -10.35 9.80
CA ALA A 248 -9.67 -9.45 8.66
C ALA A 248 -8.58 -8.38 8.63
N ILE A 249 -8.19 -7.97 7.42
CA ILE A 249 -7.30 -6.86 7.13
C ILE A 249 -8.13 -5.79 6.42
N VAL A 250 -8.31 -4.66 7.08
CA VAL A 250 -9.08 -3.52 6.57
C VAL A 250 -8.09 -2.44 6.14
N ILE A 251 -8.11 -2.09 4.87
CA ILE A 251 -7.26 -1.06 4.27
C ILE A 251 -8.14 0.12 3.88
N GLU A 252 -7.81 1.29 4.39
CA GLU A 252 -8.38 2.55 3.92
C GLU A 252 -7.36 3.34 3.13
N THR A 253 -7.80 3.87 2.00
CA THR A 253 -6.98 4.71 1.15
C THR A 253 -7.21 6.19 1.45
N LYS A 254 -6.18 7.00 1.18
CA LYS A 254 -6.18 8.43 1.46
C LYS A 254 -7.34 9.15 0.81
N ARG A 255 -8.03 9.97 1.59
CA ARG A 255 -9.11 10.87 1.19
C ARG A 255 -8.80 12.28 1.62
N ALA A 256 -9.32 13.27 0.89
CA ALA A 256 -9.23 14.65 1.35
C ALA A 256 -10.09 14.85 2.61
N LYS A 257 -9.50 15.40 3.65
CA LYS A 257 -10.15 15.69 4.93
C LYS A 257 -10.58 17.13 5.02
N ASP A 258 -9.88 18.00 4.32
CA ASP A 258 -10.11 19.44 4.33
C ASP A 258 -10.11 20.00 2.89
N ALA A 259 -10.57 21.24 2.75
CA ALA A 259 -10.67 21.92 1.46
C ALA A 259 -9.35 22.50 0.97
N GLU A 260 -8.31 22.54 1.81
CA GLU A 260 -7.01 23.04 1.40
C GLU A 260 -6.36 22.13 0.37
N THR A 261 -5.89 22.72 -0.71
CA THR A 261 -5.18 21.97 -1.73
C THR A 261 -3.77 21.63 -1.24
N ARG A 262 -3.51 20.33 -1.08
CA ARG A 262 -2.18 19.78 -0.74
C ARG A 262 -1.65 19.00 -1.92
N ILE A 263 -0.44 19.30 -2.34
CA ILE A 263 0.26 18.57 -3.39
C ILE A 263 1.46 17.89 -2.74
N THR A 264 1.51 16.57 -2.86
CA THR A 264 2.63 15.75 -2.39
C THR A 264 3.31 15.13 -3.58
N ALA A 265 4.63 15.24 -3.65
CA ALA A 265 5.44 14.54 -4.64
C ALA A 265 6.54 13.77 -3.91
N GLN A 266 6.67 12.50 -4.20
CA GLN A 266 7.66 11.66 -3.57
C GLN A 266 8.40 10.83 -4.59
N ILE A 267 9.73 10.75 -4.41
CA ILE A 267 10.62 9.90 -5.20
C ILE A 267 11.38 9.02 -4.22
N THR A 268 11.28 7.72 -4.41
CA THR A 268 12.06 6.74 -3.65
C THR A 268 12.91 5.94 -4.62
N THR A 269 14.22 5.94 -4.42
CA THR A 269 15.16 5.17 -5.24
C THR A 269 15.94 4.22 -4.35
N GLY A 270 16.32 3.07 -4.88
CA GLY A 270 17.10 2.07 -4.16
C GLY A 270 17.84 1.15 -5.12
N MET A 271 18.79 0.42 -4.58
CA MET A 271 19.53 -0.61 -5.30
C MET A 271 19.29 -1.96 -4.65
N ASN A 272 18.96 -2.96 -5.45
CA ASN A 272 18.92 -4.35 -5.05
C ASN A 272 20.33 -4.92 -5.18
N LEU A 273 20.99 -5.14 -4.06
CA LEU A 273 22.37 -5.63 -4.06
C LEU A 273 22.38 -7.15 -4.25
N LYS A 274 23.29 -7.61 -5.10
CA LYS A 274 23.56 -9.04 -5.27
C LYS A 274 23.93 -9.65 -3.91
N PRO A 275 23.29 -10.75 -3.50
CA PRO A 275 23.69 -11.48 -2.29
C PRO A 275 25.09 -12.06 -2.45
N SER A 276 25.75 -12.36 -1.35
CA SER A 276 27.02 -13.10 -1.39
C SER A 276 26.80 -14.46 -2.05
N SER A 277 27.66 -14.82 -2.99
CA SER A 277 27.56 -16.11 -3.68
C SER A 277 27.73 -17.25 -2.67
N ILE A 278 26.93 -18.29 -2.81
CA ILE A 278 27.13 -19.54 -2.08
C ILE A 278 28.41 -20.17 -2.63
N PRO A 279 29.39 -20.51 -1.79
CA PRO A 279 30.62 -21.15 -2.28
C PRO A 279 30.29 -22.48 -2.95
N MET A 280 30.57 -22.56 -4.23
CA MET A 280 30.41 -23.74 -5.06
C MET A 280 31.79 -24.30 -5.43
N LEU A 281 31.84 -25.59 -5.72
CA LEU A 281 33.06 -26.19 -6.23
C LEU A 281 33.38 -25.63 -7.62
N ASP A 282 34.62 -25.21 -7.82
CA ASP A 282 35.10 -24.88 -9.15
C ASP A 282 35.32 -26.17 -9.99
N ALA A 283 35.65 -26.02 -11.26
CA ALA A 283 35.83 -27.17 -12.16
C ALA A 283 36.90 -28.16 -11.65
N VAL A 284 37.98 -27.66 -11.07
CA VAL A 284 39.09 -28.49 -10.54
C VAL A 284 38.66 -29.23 -9.26
N GLN A 285 38.02 -28.51 -8.35
CA GLN A 285 37.50 -29.07 -7.10
C GLN A 285 36.40 -30.10 -7.38
N SER A 286 35.54 -29.82 -8.36
CA SER A 286 34.48 -30.73 -8.80
C SER A 286 35.04 -32.04 -9.39
N LYS A 287 36.11 -31.95 -10.21
CA LYS A 287 36.82 -33.13 -10.70
C LYS A 287 37.38 -33.98 -9.55
N ARG A 288 38.04 -33.38 -8.60
CA ARG A 288 38.58 -34.08 -7.40
C ARG A 288 37.45 -34.76 -6.61
N TYR A 289 36.39 -34.03 -6.30
CA TYR A 289 35.25 -34.57 -5.60
C TYR A 289 34.65 -35.80 -6.32
N LEU A 290 34.46 -35.70 -7.63
CA LEU A 290 33.96 -36.80 -8.43
C LEU A 290 34.91 -38.00 -8.42
N MET A 291 36.21 -37.78 -8.48
CA MET A 291 37.21 -38.86 -8.34
C MET A 291 37.06 -39.60 -7.01
N ASP A 292 36.97 -38.88 -5.92
CA ASP A 292 36.79 -39.44 -4.59
C ASP A 292 35.48 -40.25 -4.48
N VAL A 293 34.39 -39.72 -5.03
CA VAL A 293 33.08 -40.43 -5.08
C VAL A 293 33.16 -41.73 -5.89
N TYR A 294 33.82 -41.74 -7.06
CA TYR A 294 33.97 -42.95 -7.84
C TYR A 294 34.86 -43.98 -7.15
N GLN A 295 35.97 -43.54 -6.55
CA GLN A 295 36.83 -44.41 -5.74
C GLN A 295 36.08 -45.05 -4.56
N SER A 296 35.30 -44.27 -3.85
CA SER A 296 34.51 -44.77 -2.71
C SER A 296 33.45 -45.80 -3.13
N ARG A 297 33.01 -45.74 -4.38
CA ARG A 297 32.06 -46.71 -4.99
C ARG A 297 32.76 -47.95 -5.55
N GLY A 298 34.08 -48.05 -5.41
CA GLY A 298 34.84 -49.22 -5.84
C GLY A 298 35.23 -49.25 -7.33
N TYR A 299 35.11 -48.09 -8.05
CA TYR A 299 35.62 -48.03 -9.42
C TYR A 299 37.15 -48.08 -9.43
N SER A 300 37.73 -48.82 -10.36
CA SER A 300 39.17 -48.89 -10.53
C SER A 300 39.74 -47.54 -11.00
N ALA A 301 40.99 -47.24 -10.67
CA ALA A 301 41.68 -46.05 -11.16
C ALA A 301 41.68 -45.98 -12.72
N GLY A 302 41.76 -47.13 -13.40
CA GLY A 302 41.69 -47.18 -14.85
C GLY A 302 40.31 -46.85 -15.44
N ASP A 303 39.24 -47.14 -14.71
CA ASP A 303 37.89 -46.80 -15.18
C ASP A 303 37.60 -45.31 -14.95
N ILE A 304 38.08 -44.76 -13.84
CA ILE A 304 37.96 -43.33 -13.53
C ILE A 304 38.69 -42.48 -14.59
N GLN A 305 39.86 -42.93 -15.03
CA GLN A 305 40.63 -42.24 -16.07
C GLN A 305 39.96 -42.26 -17.46
N LYS A 306 39.00 -43.12 -17.70
CA LYS A 306 38.20 -43.15 -18.93
C LYS A 306 37.09 -42.09 -18.97
N LEU A 307 36.78 -41.48 -17.85
CA LEU A 307 35.73 -40.45 -17.76
C LEU A 307 36.19 -39.15 -18.45
N PRO A 308 35.34 -38.57 -19.30
CA PRO A 308 35.71 -37.48 -20.17
C PRO A 308 36.21 -36.22 -19.46
N PHE A 309 35.75 -35.93 -18.27
CA PHE A 309 36.10 -34.72 -17.54
C PHE A 309 37.23 -34.93 -16.52
N ILE A 310 37.74 -36.15 -16.34
CA ILE A 310 38.80 -36.46 -15.34
C ILE A 310 40.16 -36.63 -15.98
N ASN A 311 40.22 -37.23 -17.18
CA ASN A 311 41.48 -37.60 -17.80
C ASN A 311 42.16 -36.46 -18.53
N ASP A 312 43.20 -35.89 -17.93
CA ASP A 312 44.02 -34.82 -18.52
C ASP A 312 45.37 -35.38 -19.09
N THR A 313 45.61 -36.71 -19.00
CA THR A 313 46.94 -37.27 -19.32
C THR A 313 47.20 -37.47 -20.81
N LYS A 314 46.18 -37.50 -21.65
CA LYS A 314 46.29 -37.54 -23.11
C LYS A 314 45.18 -36.77 -23.77
N PRO A 315 45.15 -35.45 -23.65
CA PRO A 315 44.06 -34.63 -24.17
C PRO A 315 43.87 -34.79 -25.69
N GLU A 316 44.87 -35.00 -26.46
CA GLU A 316 44.84 -35.19 -27.90
C GLU A 316 44.12 -36.48 -28.37
N GLN A 317 43.94 -37.43 -27.50
CA GLN A 317 43.23 -38.69 -27.80
C GLN A 317 41.72 -38.62 -27.58
N HIS A 318 41.24 -37.53 -27.03
CA HIS A 318 39.85 -37.35 -26.66
C HIS A 318 39.23 -36.13 -27.32
N SER A 319 37.95 -36.22 -27.71
CA SER A 319 37.22 -35.11 -28.34
C SER A 319 37.14 -33.85 -27.45
N TRP A 320 37.26 -33.98 -26.13
CA TRP A 320 37.27 -32.88 -25.16
C TRP A 320 38.65 -32.35 -24.85
N GLY A 321 39.74 -32.89 -25.41
CA GLY A 321 41.11 -32.63 -25.01
C GLY A 321 41.69 -31.39 -25.65
N TYR A 322 41.15 -30.86 -26.75
CA TYR A 322 41.69 -29.67 -27.38
C TYR A 322 40.63 -28.68 -27.81
N GLU A 323 41.03 -27.41 -27.84
CA GLU A 323 40.14 -26.23 -27.96
C GLU A 323 39.36 -26.18 -29.30
N GLY A 324 39.80 -26.83 -30.32
CA GLY A 324 39.09 -26.87 -31.61
C GLY A 324 37.86 -27.77 -31.67
N ASN A 325 37.59 -28.53 -30.64
CA ASN A 325 36.47 -29.46 -30.58
C ASN A 325 35.30 -28.92 -29.74
N ALA A 326 34.07 -29.15 -30.21
CA ALA A 326 32.87 -28.70 -29.48
C ALA A 326 32.77 -29.31 -28.05
N ASP A 327 33.22 -30.56 -27.88
CA ASP A 327 33.22 -31.21 -26.57
C ASP A 327 34.20 -30.60 -25.58
N TYR A 328 35.28 -29.96 -26.04
CA TYR A 328 36.20 -29.24 -25.18
C TYR A 328 35.49 -28.19 -24.36
N TYR A 329 34.67 -27.35 -24.96
CA TYR A 329 33.91 -26.31 -24.29
C TYR A 329 32.85 -26.85 -23.34
N ARG A 330 32.39 -28.06 -23.58
CA ARG A 330 31.43 -28.75 -22.72
C ARG A 330 32.02 -29.19 -21.39
N TYR A 331 33.26 -29.64 -21.39
CA TYR A 331 33.91 -30.28 -20.23
C TYR A 331 34.99 -29.43 -19.55
N ASN A 332 35.51 -28.41 -20.21
CA ASN A 332 36.64 -27.60 -19.70
C ASN A 332 36.27 -26.18 -19.32
N LYS A 333 34.99 -25.81 -19.35
CA LYS A 333 34.56 -24.49 -18.87
C LYS A 333 34.39 -24.50 -17.36
N ASN A 334 34.94 -23.45 -16.73
CA ASN A 334 34.63 -23.10 -15.35
C ASN A 334 33.62 -21.96 -15.36
N THR A 335 32.34 -22.29 -15.29
CA THR A 335 31.26 -21.29 -15.36
C THR A 335 30.67 -21.08 -13.98
N ASP A 336 30.76 -19.84 -13.47
CA ASP A 336 30.01 -19.43 -12.30
C ASP A 336 28.59 -19.05 -12.71
N TRP A 337 27.67 -20.00 -12.51
CA TRP A 337 26.26 -19.82 -12.83
C TRP A 337 25.58 -18.79 -11.93
N GLN A 338 26.04 -18.59 -10.71
CA GLN A 338 25.49 -17.59 -9.82
C GLN A 338 25.82 -16.18 -10.35
N ASP A 339 27.04 -16.01 -10.87
CA ASP A 339 27.45 -14.73 -11.45
C ASP A 339 26.74 -14.43 -12.79
N GLN A 340 26.41 -15.46 -13.55
CA GLN A 340 25.62 -15.32 -14.78
C GLN A 340 24.15 -14.99 -14.52
N LEU A 341 23.60 -15.50 -13.40
CA LEU A 341 22.18 -15.41 -13.07
C LEU A 341 21.85 -14.15 -12.29
N PHE A 342 22.67 -13.82 -11.30
CA PHE A 342 22.42 -12.67 -10.43
C PHE A 342 22.99 -11.38 -11.00
N VAL A 343 22.13 -10.37 -11.05
CA VAL A 343 22.47 -9.01 -11.48
C VAL A 343 22.16 -8.01 -10.37
N GLN A 344 22.77 -6.86 -10.44
CA GLN A 344 22.37 -5.73 -9.62
C GLN A 344 21.10 -5.10 -10.23
N GLY A 345 20.07 -4.92 -9.43
CA GLY A 345 18.82 -4.29 -9.85
C GLY A 345 18.70 -2.86 -9.33
N PHE A 346 17.92 -2.03 -10.02
CA PHE A 346 17.59 -0.69 -9.62
C PHE A 346 16.09 -0.56 -9.35
N LYS A 347 15.74 0.07 -8.24
CA LYS A 347 14.36 0.29 -7.83
C LYS A 347 14.04 1.77 -7.85
N GLN A 348 12.93 2.14 -8.47
CA GLN A 348 12.43 3.50 -8.57
C GLN A 348 10.93 3.52 -8.28
N ASN A 349 10.50 4.42 -7.40
CA ASN A 349 9.09 4.65 -7.12
C ASN A 349 8.82 6.15 -7.15
N TYR A 350 7.94 6.58 -8.04
CA TYR A 350 7.51 7.96 -8.20
C TYR A 350 6.04 8.03 -7.81
N SER A 351 5.67 8.97 -6.95
CA SER A 351 4.28 9.20 -6.60
C SER A 351 3.98 10.70 -6.54
N ILE A 352 2.82 11.07 -7.05
CA ILE A 352 2.28 12.43 -6.98
C ILE A 352 0.86 12.30 -6.46
N GLY A 353 0.56 13.04 -5.39
CA GLY A 353 -0.76 13.14 -4.80
C GLY A 353 -1.26 14.58 -4.80
N VAL A 354 -2.53 14.78 -5.11
CA VAL A 354 -3.22 16.05 -5.01
C VAL A 354 -4.52 15.83 -4.24
N MET A 355 -4.68 16.52 -3.12
CA MET A 355 -5.89 16.46 -2.31
C MET A 355 -6.41 17.88 -2.11
N GLY A 356 -7.73 18.02 -2.02
CA GLY A 356 -8.34 19.31 -1.77
C GLY A 356 -9.83 19.29 -2.06
N GLY A 357 -10.44 20.47 -2.15
CA GLY A 357 -11.85 20.58 -2.49
C GLY A 357 -12.52 21.82 -1.90
N ASP A 358 -13.79 21.67 -1.63
CA ASP A 358 -14.60 22.67 -0.96
C ASP A 358 -15.66 21.98 -0.06
N ASP A 359 -16.58 22.76 0.51
CA ASP A 359 -17.63 22.21 1.38
C ASP A 359 -18.59 21.26 0.65
N VAL A 360 -18.62 21.30 -0.68
CA VAL A 360 -19.51 20.49 -1.52
C VAL A 360 -18.81 19.23 -2.00
N ALA A 361 -17.53 19.35 -2.39
CA ALA A 361 -16.81 18.23 -2.97
C ALA A 361 -15.34 18.21 -2.48
N LEU A 362 -14.94 17.10 -1.92
CA LEU A 362 -13.56 16.79 -1.58
C LEU A 362 -13.02 15.77 -2.58
N TYR A 363 -11.77 15.91 -2.98
CA TYR A 363 -11.11 14.99 -3.90
C TYR A 363 -9.69 14.66 -3.45
N ALA A 364 -9.31 13.42 -3.67
CA ALA A 364 -7.93 12.95 -3.58
C ALA A 364 -7.58 12.20 -4.86
N LEU A 365 -6.57 12.71 -5.56
CA LEU A 365 -6.01 12.12 -6.76
C LEU A 365 -4.60 11.66 -6.45
N SER A 366 -4.24 10.43 -6.81
CA SER A 366 -2.87 9.97 -6.78
C SER A 366 -2.46 9.31 -8.09
N LEU A 367 -1.20 9.51 -8.46
CA LEU A 367 -0.54 8.85 -9.59
C LEU A 367 0.76 8.25 -9.08
N GLY A 368 0.99 6.98 -9.38
CA GLY A 368 2.19 6.25 -9.00
C GLY A 368 2.81 5.50 -10.16
N TYR A 369 4.13 5.47 -10.19
CA TYR A 369 4.91 4.62 -11.09
C TYR A 369 6.01 3.94 -10.29
N LEU A 370 5.98 2.61 -10.25
CA LEU A 370 6.99 1.76 -9.64
C LEU A 370 7.69 0.97 -10.75
N GLN A 371 9.02 1.00 -10.73
CA GLN A 371 9.87 0.08 -11.47
C GLN A 371 10.84 -0.58 -10.50
N ASN A 372 10.92 -1.90 -10.52
CA ASN A 372 11.84 -2.67 -9.72
C ASN A 372 12.49 -3.75 -10.59
N GLU A 373 13.79 -3.63 -10.78
CA GLU A 373 14.62 -4.61 -11.46
C GLU A 373 14.97 -5.72 -10.46
N GLY A 374 14.66 -6.97 -10.84
CA GLY A 374 14.92 -8.12 -10.00
C GLY A 374 16.41 -8.43 -9.87
N LEU A 375 16.76 -9.21 -8.84
CA LEU A 375 18.12 -9.71 -8.63
C LEU A 375 18.48 -10.85 -9.61
N VAL A 376 17.48 -11.51 -10.14
CA VAL A 376 17.63 -12.55 -11.15
C VAL A 376 17.37 -11.92 -12.51
N LYS A 377 18.26 -12.16 -13.44
CA LYS A 377 18.16 -11.62 -14.81
C LYS A 377 16.82 -11.98 -15.45
N GLY A 378 16.06 -10.97 -15.92
CA GLY A 378 14.75 -11.17 -16.55
C GLY A 378 13.58 -11.28 -15.56
N THR A 379 13.72 -10.84 -14.29
CA THR A 379 12.65 -10.81 -13.32
C THR A 379 12.31 -9.38 -12.91
N ASP A 380 11.86 -8.59 -13.87
CA ASP A 380 11.55 -7.17 -13.64
C ASP A 380 10.05 -6.97 -13.39
N PHE A 381 9.74 -5.98 -12.58
CA PHE A 381 8.37 -5.57 -12.31
C PHE A 381 8.19 -4.08 -12.52
N SER A 382 7.12 -3.71 -13.21
CA SER A 382 6.68 -2.33 -13.31
C SER A 382 5.19 -2.21 -13.05
N ARG A 383 4.80 -1.15 -12.34
CA ARG A 383 3.40 -0.85 -12.02
C ARG A 383 3.12 0.63 -12.24
N PHE A 384 2.09 0.93 -12.99
CA PHE A 384 1.47 2.24 -13.04
C PHE A 384 0.16 2.17 -12.27
N SER A 385 -0.08 3.14 -11.39
CA SER A 385 -1.31 3.25 -10.59
C SER A 385 -1.88 4.65 -10.70
N ALA A 386 -3.19 4.75 -10.80
CA ALA A 386 -3.94 6.00 -10.73
C ALA A 386 -5.17 5.78 -9.84
N ARG A 387 -5.34 6.61 -8.83
CA ARG A 387 -6.47 6.54 -7.90
C ARG A 387 -7.16 7.89 -7.79
N ILE A 388 -8.48 7.84 -7.74
CA ILE A 388 -9.32 9.00 -7.53
C ILE A 388 -10.36 8.65 -6.47
N ASN A 389 -10.30 9.33 -5.34
CA ASN A 389 -11.31 9.25 -4.29
C ASN A 389 -12.02 10.59 -4.20
N THR A 390 -13.35 10.58 -4.24
CA THR A 390 -14.16 11.80 -4.13
C THR A 390 -15.31 11.63 -3.16
N ASP A 391 -15.56 12.66 -2.36
CA ASP A 391 -16.67 12.76 -1.44
C ASP A 391 -17.52 13.97 -1.83
N ILE A 392 -18.75 13.75 -2.29
CA ILE A 392 -19.63 14.81 -2.75
C ILE A 392 -20.82 14.93 -1.81
N ASN A 393 -20.91 16.05 -1.13
CA ASN A 393 -21.98 16.36 -0.20
C ASN A 393 -23.12 17.09 -0.92
N PHE A 394 -24.13 16.36 -1.36
CA PHE A 394 -25.32 16.95 -1.99
C PHE A 394 -26.22 17.65 -0.97
N SER A 395 -26.27 17.14 0.23
CA SER A 395 -27.01 17.71 1.36
C SER A 395 -26.40 17.23 2.68
N PRO A 396 -26.76 17.78 3.83
CA PRO A 396 -26.28 17.30 5.13
C PRO A 396 -26.61 15.84 5.45
N LYS A 397 -27.57 15.28 4.73
CA LYS A 397 -28.04 13.90 4.92
C LYS A 397 -27.66 12.97 3.78
N PHE A 398 -27.03 13.48 2.71
CA PHE A 398 -26.74 12.70 1.52
C PHE A 398 -25.35 13.04 0.99
N THR A 399 -24.43 12.13 1.19
CA THR A 399 -23.06 12.18 0.67
C THR A 399 -22.84 11.00 -0.26
N VAL A 400 -22.22 11.27 -1.40
CA VAL A 400 -21.79 10.24 -2.36
C VAL A 400 -20.29 10.11 -2.28
N GLN A 401 -19.81 8.92 -1.95
CA GLN A 401 -18.40 8.57 -1.93
C GLN A 401 -18.08 7.72 -3.16
N THR A 402 -17.05 8.12 -3.90
CA THR A 402 -16.59 7.38 -5.08
C THR A 402 -15.12 7.02 -4.93
N ASN A 403 -14.80 5.76 -5.20
CA ASN A 403 -13.45 5.24 -5.22
C ASN A 403 -13.21 4.63 -6.60
N MET A 404 -12.24 5.18 -7.32
CA MET A 404 -11.80 4.65 -8.61
C MET A 404 -10.32 4.32 -8.52
N ASN A 405 -9.95 3.11 -8.91
CA ASN A 405 -8.57 2.67 -8.96
C ASN A 405 -8.27 2.04 -10.31
N PHE A 406 -7.25 2.53 -10.97
CA PHE A 406 -6.71 1.97 -12.21
C PHE A 406 -5.27 1.53 -11.96
N VAL A 407 -4.98 0.26 -12.24
CA VAL A 407 -3.63 -0.29 -12.09
C VAL A 407 -3.26 -1.09 -13.32
N TYR A 408 -2.09 -0.81 -13.84
CA TYR A 408 -1.47 -1.60 -14.90
C TYR A 408 -0.11 -2.08 -14.40
N GLY A 409 0.02 -3.39 -14.24
CA GLY A 409 1.26 -4.05 -13.82
C GLY A 409 1.81 -4.95 -14.93
N ARG A 410 3.12 -4.92 -15.10
CA ARG A 410 3.84 -5.83 -16.00
C ARG A 410 4.96 -6.51 -15.22
N ARG A 411 5.00 -7.83 -15.29
CA ARG A 411 6.09 -8.66 -14.81
C ARG A 411 6.70 -9.43 -15.98
N THR A 412 8.01 -9.43 -16.07
CA THR A 412 8.81 -10.21 -17.04
C THR A 412 9.41 -11.43 -16.35
#